data_92696f5641ff9fbb8d5724141298f634
#
_entry.id   92696f5641ff9fbb8d5724141298f634
#
_cell.length_a   1.000
_cell.length_b   1.000
_cell.length_c   1.000
_cell.angle_alpha   90.00
_cell.angle_beta   90.00
_cell.angle_gamma   90.00
#
_symmetry.space_group_name_H-M   'P 1'
#
loop_
_entity.id
_entity.type
_entity.pdbx_description
1 polymer ?
#
loop_
_entity_poly.entity_id
_entity_poly.type
_entity_poly.pdbx_seq_one_letter_code
_entity_poly.pdbx_strand_id
1 'polypeptide(L)'
;MATNSFPLVRGRTMRVTKTDGCCAPAYEEEDGMVVTDGFVSVALTANINEPEEILVTNANGQTCVRDAGCAEFQGYSVEVTFCEVTPCLFSLVTGQPSVVNADGDIVGFRMNSGINGCGSGFALEVWMGVPGVACTGEAGGFGYLLLPCLQGGVIGDFTIENAAITFTITGASTKDGNGWGVGPYDVVDDGTGPASLPSPLDPDDHLYVSFTTVAPPTETDGCTTVPAAPPIVPATGATAGTPGVWTPFGSTGPADAAEATTDAVVATPGTAWTVGQYVQGTTSGTAGRMYWIGTAWTAGTAPALARKASASKTSAAKESASK
;
A
#
# COMPACT_ATOMS: atom_id res chain seq x y z
N MET A 1 0.82 19.97 -17.88
CA MET A 1 1.73 19.32 -18.85
C MET A 1 2.20 18.02 -18.24
N ALA A 2 2.01 16.90 -18.92
CA ALA A 2 2.58 15.65 -18.45
C ALA A 2 4.11 15.75 -18.54
N THR A 3 4.78 15.75 -17.42
CA THR A 3 6.26 15.71 -17.37
C THR A 3 6.68 14.26 -17.44
N ASN A 4 7.29 13.84 -18.54
CA ASN A 4 7.81 12.49 -18.72
C ASN A 4 9.06 12.18 -17.87
N SER A 5 9.63 13.18 -17.22
CA SER A 5 10.72 13.02 -16.25
C SER A 5 10.72 14.20 -15.29
N PHE A 6 10.97 13.92 -14.01
CA PHE A 6 11.09 14.93 -12.98
C PHE A 6 12.25 14.57 -12.05
N PRO A 7 13.16 15.50 -11.79
CA PRO A 7 14.21 15.29 -10.81
C PRO A 7 13.62 15.40 -9.40
N LEU A 8 14.01 14.51 -8.50
CA LEU A 8 13.60 14.52 -7.10
C LEU A 8 14.76 15.02 -6.25
N VAL A 9 14.48 15.94 -5.33
CA VAL A 9 15.46 16.45 -4.37
C VAL A 9 14.80 16.60 -3.01
N ARG A 10 15.51 16.20 -1.96
CA ARG A 10 15.17 16.36 -0.55
C ARG A 10 13.78 15.82 -0.18
N GLY A 11 13.72 14.89 0.74
CA GLY A 11 12.50 14.59 1.49
C GLY A 11 12.02 15.85 2.22
N ARG A 12 10.71 16.09 2.22
CA ARG A 12 10.10 17.23 2.88
C ARG A 12 9.22 16.81 4.03
N THR A 13 8.29 15.92 3.75
CA THR A 13 7.27 15.50 4.71
C THR A 13 7.08 14.01 4.56
N MET A 14 6.85 13.35 5.65
CA MET A 14 6.56 11.92 5.73
C MET A 14 5.24 11.75 6.47
N ARG A 15 4.39 10.84 5.97
CA ARG A 15 3.20 10.39 6.66
C ARG A 15 3.30 8.89 6.89
N VAL A 16 2.99 8.49 8.11
CA VAL A 16 2.89 7.08 8.49
C VAL A 16 1.45 6.79 8.87
N THR A 17 0.88 5.75 8.28
CA THR A 17 -0.50 5.34 8.50
C THR A 17 -0.52 3.88 8.95
N LYS A 18 -1.18 3.59 10.04
CA LYS A 18 -1.41 2.23 10.53
C LYS A 18 -2.21 1.43 9.51
N THR A 19 -1.81 0.19 9.30
CA THR A 19 -2.55 -0.76 8.48
C THR A 19 -3.02 -1.95 9.31
N ASP A 20 -4.06 -2.61 8.85
CA ASP A 20 -4.55 -3.86 9.42
C ASP A 20 -3.67 -5.06 9.00
N GLY A 21 -4.05 -6.26 9.43
CA GLY A 21 -3.32 -7.49 9.08
C GLY A 21 -3.37 -7.87 7.59
N CYS A 22 -4.18 -7.19 6.79
CA CYS A 22 -4.29 -7.34 5.34
C CYS A 22 -3.66 -6.16 4.59
N CYS A 23 -2.92 -5.30 5.30
CA CYS A 23 -2.28 -4.10 4.77
C CYS A 23 -3.26 -3.05 4.21
N ALA A 24 -4.53 -3.09 4.57
CA ALA A 24 -5.45 -1.99 4.34
C ALA A 24 -5.24 -0.90 5.40
N PRO A 25 -5.40 0.40 5.05
CA PRO A 25 -5.39 1.44 6.06
C PRO A 25 -6.37 1.12 7.19
N ALA A 26 -5.95 1.31 8.43
CA ALA A 26 -6.81 1.08 9.59
C ALA A 26 -7.77 2.26 9.75
N TYR A 27 -8.74 2.35 8.85
CA TYR A 27 -9.70 3.43 8.78
C TYR A 27 -10.36 3.71 10.12
N GLU A 28 -10.47 5.01 10.47
CA GLU A 28 -11.07 5.51 11.71
C GLU A 28 -10.37 5.04 12.99
N GLU A 29 -9.22 4.40 12.88
CA GLU A 29 -8.39 4.07 14.05
C GLU A 29 -7.87 5.36 14.68
N GLU A 30 -8.14 5.54 15.98
CA GLU A 30 -7.56 6.61 16.78
C GLU A 30 -6.04 6.41 16.88
N ASP A 31 -5.27 7.48 16.88
CA ASP A 31 -3.80 7.44 16.95
C ASP A 31 -3.14 6.58 15.84
N GLY A 32 -3.82 6.38 14.71
CA GLY A 32 -3.38 5.54 13.62
C GLY A 32 -2.60 6.25 12.50
N MET A 33 -2.46 7.58 12.55
CA MET A 33 -1.74 8.36 11.54
C MET A 33 -0.87 9.42 12.18
N VAL A 34 0.30 9.68 11.60
CA VAL A 34 1.18 10.78 11.98
C VAL A 34 1.83 11.39 10.74
N VAL A 35 1.98 12.70 10.74
CA VAL A 35 2.72 13.47 9.72
C VAL A 35 3.88 14.17 10.40
N THR A 36 5.09 13.99 9.86
CA THR A 36 6.31 14.60 10.40
C THR A 36 7.27 15.04 9.30
N ASP A 37 8.05 16.07 9.55
CA ASP A 37 9.21 16.48 8.79
C ASP A 37 10.54 16.15 9.49
N GLY A 38 10.47 15.61 10.73
CA GLY A 38 11.60 15.26 11.59
C GLY A 38 12.38 14.00 11.18
N PHE A 39 12.32 13.57 9.93
CA PHE A 39 13.12 12.47 9.42
C PHE A 39 14.38 12.97 8.70
N VAL A 40 15.46 12.20 8.81
CA VAL A 40 16.75 12.48 8.19
C VAL A 40 16.88 11.75 6.84
N SER A 41 16.49 10.48 6.82
CA SER A 41 16.61 9.64 5.63
C SER A 41 15.61 8.48 5.64
N VAL A 42 15.24 8.06 4.45
CA VAL A 42 14.53 6.80 4.18
C VAL A 42 15.38 6.02 3.18
N ALA A 43 15.90 4.88 3.58
CA ALA A 43 16.71 4.01 2.76
C ALA A 43 15.93 2.75 2.40
N LEU A 44 15.92 2.42 1.10
CA LEU A 44 15.27 1.22 0.57
C LEU A 44 16.34 0.31 -0.02
N THR A 45 16.36 -0.94 0.42
CA THR A 45 17.24 -1.99 -0.12
C THR A 45 16.39 -3.07 -0.76
N ALA A 46 16.56 -3.30 -2.06
CA ALA A 46 15.82 -4.33 -2.76
C ALA A 46 16.25 -5.72 -2.27
N ASN A 47 15.26 -6.54 -1.94
CA ASN A 47 15.45 -7.94 -1.62
C ASN A 47 15.22 -8.75 -2.90
N ILE A 48 16.28 -9.40 -3.37
CA ILE A 48 16.27 -10.17 -4.60
C ILE A 48 16.62 -11.61 -4.25
N ASN A 49 15.79 -12.55 -4.68
CA ASN A 49 16.08 -13.97 -4.60
C ASN A 49 16.77 -14.38 -5.91
N GLU A 50 18.04 -14.74 -5.81
CA GLU A 50 18.78 -15.28 -6.95
C GLU A 50 18.53 -16.79 -7.02
N PRO A 51 18.01 -17.32 -8.14
CA PRO A 51 17.78 -18.74 -8.29
C PRO A 51 19.11 -19.50 -8.35
N GLU A 52 19.12 -20.72 -7.82
CA GLU A 52 20.25 -21.60 -7.92
C GLU A 52 20.44 -22.06 -9.38
N GLU A 53 21.64 -21.85 -9.93
CA GLU A 53 21.99 -22.31 -11.27
C GLU A 53 22.13 -23.83 -11.27
N ILE A 54 21.35 -24.52 -12.09
CA ILE A 54 21.49 -25.94 -12.30
C ILE A 54 22.54 -26.17 -13.38
N LEU A 55 23.72 -26.62 -12.98
CA LEU A 55 24.83 -26.93 -13.87
C LEU A 55 25.20 -28.41 -13.77
N VAL A 56 25.05 -29.15 -14.86
CA VAL A 56 25.47 -30.56 -14.93
C VAL A 56 26.60 -30.70 -15.97
N THR A 57 27.72 -31.26 -15.56
CA THR A 57 28.87 -31.53 -16.43
C THR A 57 28.99 -33.01 -16.67
N ASN A 58 29.44 -33.41 -17.90
CA ASN A 58 29.75 -34.79 -18.22
C ASN A 58 31.12 -35.20 -17.65
N ALA A 59 31.49 -36.48 -17.82
CA ALA A 59 32.76 -37.04 -17.32
C ALA A 59 34.01 -36.37 -17.94
N ASN A 60 33.86 -35.66 -19.05
CA ASN A 60 34.96 -34.92 -19.70
C ASN A 60 34.99 -33.43 -19.28
N GLY A 61 34.18 -33.03 -18.29
CA GLY A 61 34.13 -31.65 -17.80
C GLY A 61 33.35 -30.68 -18.72
N GLN A 62 32.63 -31.18 -19.72
CA GLN A 62 31.80 -30.36 -20.58
C GLN A 62 30.41 -30.19 -19.97
N THR A 63 29.84 -29.01 -20.08
CA THR A 63 28.46 -28.70 -19.62
C THR A 63 27.46 -29.46 -20.49
N CYS A 64 26.63 -30.33 -19.85
CA CYS A 64 25.54 -31.04 -20.49
C CYS A 64 24.24 -30.31 -20.34
N VAL A 65 23.99 -29.70 -19.15
CA VAL A 65 22.78 -28.94 -18.83
C VAL A 65 23.20 -27.68 -18.09
N ARG A 66 22.67 -26.59 -18.52
CA ARG A 66 22.76 -25.32 -17.80
C ARG A 66 21.37 -24.69 -17.80
N ASP A 67 20.82 -24.50 -16.62
CA ASP A 67 19.58 -23.77 -16.40
C ASP A 67 19.87 -22.68 -15.36
N ALA A 68 19.84 -21.44 -15.83
CA ALA A 68 19.98 -20.26 -14.98
C ALA A 68 18.63 -19.60 -14.89
N GLY A 69 17.95 -19.70 -13.76
CA GLY A 69 16.70 -19.01 -13.50
C GLY A 69 16.86 -17.48 -13.55
N CYS A 70 15.75 -16.77 -13.57
CA CYS A 70 15.73 -15.32 -13.43
C CYS A 70 15.68 -14.94 -11.94
N ALA A 71 16.38 -13.87 -11.58
CA ALA A 71 16.26 -13.30 -10.24
C ALA A 71 14.84 -12.77 -10.00
N GLU A 72 14.29 -13.05 -8.82
CA GLU A 72 12.95 -12.65 -8.41
C GLU A 72 13.02 -11.53 -7.37
N PHE A 73 12.27 -10.47 -7.62
CA PHE A 73 12.12 -9.38 -6.66
C PHE A 73 11.16 -9.81 -5.55
N GLN A 74 11.58 -9.63 -4.29
CA GLN A 74 10.84 -10.05 -3.09
C GLN A 74 10.33 -8.85 -2.25
N GLY A 75 10.56 -7.62 -2.71
CA GLY A 75 10.21 -6.41 -1.98
C GLY A 75 11.41 -5.60 -1.52
N TYR A 76 11.19 -4.71 -0.57
CA TYR A 76 12.23 -3.83 -0.01
C TYR A 76 12.38 -4.03 1.49
N SER A 77 13.61 -3.99 1.97
CA SER A 77 13.93 -3.68 3.36
C SER A 77 14.03 -2.17 3.50
N VAL A 78 13.43 -1.62 4.54
CA VAL A 78 13.32 -0.18 4.74
C VAL A 78 13.95 0.22 6.06
N GLU A 79 14.78 1.26 6.01
CA GLU A 79 15.38 1.88 7.17
C GLU A 79 15.05 3.37 7.17
N VAL A 80 14.57 3.87 8.31
CA VAL A 80 14.20 5.28 8.47
C VAL A 80 14.92 5.88 9.66
N THR A 81 15.65 6.97 9.43
CA THR A 81 16.36 7.72 10.49
C THR A 81 15.62 9.00 10.81
N PHE A 82 15.42 9.27 12.09
CA PHE A 82 14.74 10.44 12.63
C PHE A 82 15.68 11.30 13.47
N CYS A 83 15.52 12.61 13.39
CA CYS A 83 16.17 13.58 14.29
C CYS A 83 15.23 14.06 15.40
N GLU A 84 13.96 13.74 15.33
CA GLU A 84 12.95 14.03 16.32
C GLU A 84 12.28 12.76 16.82
N VAL A 85 11.90 12.75 18.10
CA VAL A 85 11.19 11.63 18.71
C VAL A 85 9.73 11.99 18.85
N THR A 86 8.91 11.42 17.99
CA THR A 86 7.46 11.45 18.17
C THR A 86 7.04 10.11 18.79
N PRO A 87 6.73 10.04 20.10
CA PRO A 87 6.49 8.76 20.80
C PRO A 87 5.41 7.91 20.16
N CYS A 88 4.38 8.54 19.66
CA CYS A 88 3.30 7.89 18.94
C CYS A 88 3.77 7.23 17.64
N LEU A 89 4.61 7.92 16.84
CA LEU A 89 5.20 7.36 15.63
C LEU A 89 5.95 6.06 15.91
N PHE A 90 6.78 6.07 16.96
CA PHE A 90 7.54 4.87 17.34
C PHE A 90 6.63 3.73 17.77
N SER A 91 5.57 4.03 18.54
CA SER A 91 4.56 3.05 18.91
C SER A 91 3.85 2.47 17.68
N LEU A 92 3.46 3.32 16.74
CA LEU A 92 2.76 2.93 15.52
C LEU A 92 3.62 2.00 14.65
N VAL A 93 4.88 2.37 14.39
CA VAL A 93 5.77 1.62 13.50
C VAL A 93 6.26 0.33 14.12
N THR A 94 6.56 0.32 15.43
CA THR A 94 7.15 -0.84 16.10
C THR A 94 6.10 -1.75 16.74
N GLY A 95 4.84 -1.30 16.85
CA GLY A 95 3.79 -1.99 17.61
C GLY A 95 4.03 -2.02 19.13
N GLN A 96 5.01 -1.27 19.61
CA GLN A 96 5.35 -1.23 21.03
C GLN A 96 4.38 -0.33 21.79
N PRO A 97 4.11 -0.64 23.08
CA PRO A 97 3.14 0.12 23.85
C PRO A 97 3.59 1.57 24.08
N SER A 98 2.67 2.49 23.88
CA SER A 98 2.83 3.88 24.29
C SER A 98 2.81 4.05 25.82
N VAL A 99 3.36 5.16 26.27
CA VAL A 99 3.26 5.63 27.66
C VAL A 99 2.40 6.88 27.66
N VAL A 100 1.32 6.85 28.44
CA VAL A 100 0.39 7.99 28.55
C VAL A 100 0.56 8.70 29.89
N ASN A 101 0.31 10.02 29.90
CA ASN A 101 0.27 10.84 31.12
C ASN A 101 -1.10 10.68 31.81
N ALA A 102 -1.31 11.45 32.87
CA ALA A 102 -2.55 11.46 33.65
C ALA A 102 -3.76 12.03 32.86
N ASP A 103 -3.49 12.80 31.81
CA ASP A 103 -4.50 13.44 30.96
C ASP A 103 -4.88 12.56 29.77
N GLY A 104 -4.12 11.45 29.55
CA GLY A 104 -4.33 10.50 28.46
C GLY A 104 -3.44 10.73 27.25
N ASP A 105 -2.59 11.76 27.25
CA ASP A 105 -1.72 12.06 26.11
C ASP A 105 -0.55 11.09 26.06
N ILE A 106 -0.14 10.72 24.85
CA ILE A 106 1.03 9.87 24.61
C ILE A 106 2.30 10.70 24.79
N VAL A 107 3.06 10.39 25.85
CA VAL A 107 4.28 11.10 26.24
C VAL A 107 5.56 10.28 26.08
N GLY A 108 5.43 9.02 25.68
CA GLY A 108 6.56 8.12 25.52
C GLY A 108 6.18 6.78 24.92
N PHE A 109 7.16 5.92 24.79
CA PHE A 109 6.99 4.53 24.38
C PHE A 109 7.89 3.63 25.25
N ARG A 110 7.62 2.34 25.26
CA ARG A 110 8.42 1.35 26.00
C ARG A 110 8.68 0.14 25.12
N MET A 111 9.88 -0.41 25.19
CA MET A 111 10.26 -1.60 24.46
C MET A 111 9.93 -2.85 25.28
N ASN A 112 9.16 -3.76 24.70
CA ASN A 112 8.77 -5.02 25.33
C ASN A 112 9.20 -6.18 24.44
N SER A 113 10.08 -7.05 24.95
CA SER A 113 10.59 -8.22 24.21
C SER A 113 9.53 -9.30 23.91
N GLY A 114 8.37 -9.25 24.58
CA GLY A 114 7.24 -10.15 24.32
C GLY A 114 6.38 -9.72 23.11
N ILE A 115 6.63 -8.52 22.54
CA ILE A 115 5.91 -8.00 21.38
C ILE A 115 6.86 -8.03 20.20
N ASN A 116 6.46 -8.76 19.16
CA ASN A 116 7.17 -8.75 17.88
C ASN A 116 6.49 -7.79 16.91
N GLY A 117 7.26 -7.04 16.14
CA GLY A 117 6.75 -6.08 15.16
C GLY A 117 6.01 -6.72 13.97
N CYS A 118 5.96 -8.06 13.89
CA CYS A 118 5.29 -8.75 12.77
C CYS A 118 3.75 -8.62 12.78
N GLY A 119 3.18 -8.21 13.89
CA GLY A 119 1.74 -7.97 14.01
C GLY A 119 1.33 -6.53 13.73
N SER A 120 2.28 -5.62 13.60
CA SER A 120 2.06 -4.20 13.33
C SER A 120 2.37 -3.90 11.88
N GLY A 121 1.36 -3.51 11.12
CA GLY A 121 1.50 -3.03 9.77
C GLY A 121 1.38 -1.52 9.71
N PHE A 122 2.14 -0.90 8.81
CA PHE A 122 2.02 0.52 8.50
C PHE A 122 2.33 0.80 7.04
N ALA A 123 1.78 1.89 6.53
CA ALA A 123 2.15 2.46 5.25
C ALA A 123 3.04 3.68 5.48
N LEU A 124 3.96 3.91 4.57
CA LEU A 124 4.88 5.03 4.60
C LEU A 124 4.75 5.84 3.31
N GLU A 125 4.47 7.13 3.46
CA GLU A 125 4.38 8.08 2.37
C GLU A 125 5.44 9.16 2.53
N VAL A 126 6.10 9.55 1.45
CA VAL A 126 7.14 10.59 1.47
C VAL A 126 6.92 11.57 0.32
N TRP A 127 6.86 12.84 0.65
CA TRP A 127 6.88 13.94 -0.33
C TRP A 127 8.29 14.47 -0.50
N MET A 128 8.69 14.60 -1.75
CA MET A 128 10.01 15.07 -2.16
C MET A 128 9.88 16.33 -3.01
N GLY A 129 10.82 17.25 -2.86
CA GLY A 129 10.83 18.45 -3.67
C GLY A 129 11.23 18.19 -5.14
N VAL A 130 10.69 19.00 -6.05
CA VAL A 130 11.13 19.04 -7.45
C VAL A 130 11.85 20.37 -7.67
N PRO A 131 13.13 20.38 -8.11
CA PRO A 131 13.88 21.61 -8.32
C PRO A 131 13.32 22.43 -9.48
N GLY A 132 13.40 23.75 -9.35
CA GLY A 132 13.04 24.69 -10.43
C GLY A 132 11.60 25.23 -10.38
N VAL A 133 10.72 24.67 -9.57
CA VAL A 133 9.33 25.11 -9.43
C VAL A 133 9.10 25.94 -8.17
N ALA A 134 10.00 25.86 -7.20
CA ALA A 134 9.84 26.48 -5.87
C ALA A 134 10.09 28.00 -5.82
N CYS A 135 10.50 28.64 -6.92
CA CYS A 135 10.87 30.07 -6.91
C CYS A 135 9.71 31.02 -7.26
N THR A 136 8.55 30.53 -7.68
CA THR A 136 7.46 31.38 -8.18
C THR A 136 6.28 31.53 -7.23
N GLY A 137 6.33 30.92 -6.04
CA GLY A 137 5.20 30.99 -5.08
C GLY A 137 3.92 30.29 -5.55
N GLU A 138 3.93 29.73 -6.73
CA GLU A 138 2.86 28.88 -7.25
C GLU A 138 3.13 27.42 -6.93
N ALA A 139 2.09 26.63 -6.82
CA ALA A 139 2.12 25.24 -6.39
C ALA A 139 3.21 24.44 -7.14
N GLY A 140 4.38 24.33 -6.50
CA GLY A 140 5.47 23.54 -7.03
C GLY A 140 5.08 22.07 -7.02
N GLY A 141 5.49 21.33 -8.06
CA GLY A 141 5.27 19.89 -8.07
C GLY A 141 6.11 19.17 -6.99
N PHE A 142 5.63 18.05 -6.56
CA PHE A 142 6.26 17.17 -5.60
C PHE A 142 6.41 15.78 -6.19
N GLY A 143 7.50 15.10 -5.85
CA GLY A 143 7.53 13.64 -5.97
C GLY A 143 6.80 13.05 -4.78
N TYR A 144 5.93 12.11 -5.05
CA TYR A 144 5.22 11.33 -4.04
C TYR A 144 5.65 9.89 -4.11
N LEU A 145 6.06 9.33 -2.98
CA LEU A 145 6.47 7.94 -2.82
C LEU A 145 5.60 7.30 -1.75
N LEU A 146 5.06 6.13 -2.05
CA LEU A 146 4.25 5.34 -1.13
C LEU A 146 4.78 3.90 -1.06
N LEU A 147 4.99 3.43 0.15
CA LEU A 147 5.19 2.03 0.51
C LEU A 147 3.90 1.57 1.23
N PRO A 148 3.01 0.87 0.54
CA PRO A 148 1.64 0.66 1.04
C PRO A 148 1.55 -0.32 2.21
N CYS A 149 2.52 -1.21 2.34
CA CYS A 149 2.52 -2.23 3.38
C CYS A 149 3.93 -2.51 3.88
N LEU A 150 4.20 -2.10 5.11
CA LEU A 150 5.44 -2.36 5.83
C LEU A 150 5.15 -3.08 7.13
N GLN A 151 6.02 -4.00 7.51
CA GLN A 151 5.93 -4.73 8.78
C GLN A 151 7.31 -4.92 9.39
N GLY A 152 7.37 -5.09 10.71
CA GLY A 152 8.55 -5.56 11.43
C GLY A 152 9.52 -4.49 11.90
N GLY A 153 9.14 -3.20 11.89
CA GLY A 153 10.02 -2.12 12.36
C GLY A 153 10.47 -2.30 13.81
N VAL A 154 11.76 -2.12 14.07
CA VAL A 154 12.35 -2.08 15.41
C VAL A 154 13.27 -0.87 15.53
N ILE A 155 13.42 -0.34 16.73
CA ILE A 155 14.41 0.71 16.98
C ILE A 155 15.79 0.07 16.96
N GLY A 156 16.66 0.57 16.08
CA GLY A 156 18.07 0.17 15.99
C GLY A 156 18.93 0.75 17.10
N ASP A 157 20.21 0.54 16.98
CA ASP A 157 21.19 1.09 17.92
C ASP A 157 21.20 2.62 17.86
N PHE A 158 21.30 3.26 19.02
CA PHE A 158 21.49 4.70 19.15
C PHE A 158 22.46 5.04 20.28
N THR A 159 23.14 6.16 20.16
CA THR A 159 24.11 6.61 21.15
C THR A 159 23.65 7.92 21.80
N ILE A 160 23.74 8.00 23.11
CA ILE A 160 23.47 9.22 23.86
C ILE A 160 24.81 9.88 24.21
N GLU A 161 25.06 11.02 23.59
CA GLU A 161 26.30 11.78 23.77
C GLU A 161 26.00 13.29 23.73
N ASN A 162 27.04 14.12 23.85
CA ASN A 162 26.90 15.59 23.76
C ASN A 162 26.78 16.03 22.28
N ALA A 163 25.82 15.46 21.55
CA ALA A 163 25.49 15.76 20.16
C ALA A 163 24.00 15.55 19.95
N ALA A 164 23.50 15.90 18.74
CA ALA A 164 22.14 15.55 18.35
C ALA A 164 21.98 14.02 18.32
N ILE A 165 20.93 13.53 18.98
CA ILE A 165 20.60 12.11 18.99
C ILE A 165 19.69 11.84 17.80
N THR A 166 20.02 10.80 17.02
CA THR A 166 19.17 10.29 15.96
C THR A 166 18.69 8.90 16.32
N PHE A 167 17.48 8.58 15.91
CA PHE A 167 16.88 7.26 16.08
C PHE A 167 16.67 6.63 14.71
N THR A 168 17.04 5.37 14.59
CA THR A 168 16.85 4.64 13.34
C THR A 168 15.87 3.49 13.58
N ILE A 169 14.86 3.41 12.73
CA ILE A 169 13.97 2.25 12.66
C ILE A 169 14.52 1.33 11.57
N THR A 170 14.80 0.09 11.94
CA THR A 170 15.35 -0.95 11.06
C THR A 170 14.45 -2.17 11.04
N GLY A 171 14.71 -3.10 10.14
CA GLY A 171 14.01 -4.38 10.07
C GLY A 171 12.60 -4.33 9.48
N ALA A 172 12.11 -3.13 9.13
CA ALA A 172 10.87 -3.03 8.39
C ALA A 172 11.07 -3.56 6.96
N SER A 173 10.08 -4.30 6.47
CA SER A 173 10.09 -4.81 5.09
C SER A 173 8.72 -4.69 4.46
N THR A 174 8.70 -4.45 3.14
CA THR A 174 7.45 -4.45 2.38
C THR A 174 6.87 -5.86 2.31
N LYS A 175 5.56 -5.95 2.25
CA LYS A 175 4.80 -7.21 2.19
C LYS A 175 3.85 -7.19 1.02
N ASP A 176 3.58 -8.38 0.49
CA ASP A 176 2.54 -8.63 -0.49
C ASP A 176 1.15 -8.55 0.15
N GLY A 177 0.12 -8.52 -0.70
CA GLY A 177 -1.26 -8.55 -0.25
C GLY A 177 -1.73 -7.21 0.27
N ASN A 178 -1.16 -6.11 -0.25
CA ASN A 178 -1.55 -4.78 0.19
C ASN A 178 -3.05 -4.53 -0.08
N GLY A 179 -3.75 -4.05 0.95
CA GLY A 179 -5.14 -3.64 0.89
C GLY A 179 -5.32 -2.12 0.82
N TRP A 180 -4.28 -1.37 0.39
CA TRP A 180 -4.30 0.08 0.33
C TRP A 180 -5.43 0.61 -0.56
N GLY A 181 -5.74 -0.12 -1.66
CA GLY A 181 -6.71 0.34 -2.64
C GLY A 181 -6.26 1.66 -3.27
N VAL A 182 -7.14 2.65 -3.27
CA VAL A 182 -6.82 4.02 -3.71
C VAL A 182 -6.35 4.92 -2.56
N GLY A 183 -6.32 4.37 -1.35
CA GLY A 183 -5.90 5.08 -0.13
C GLY A 183 -6.97 5.99 0.46
N PRO A 184 -6.77 6.45 1.71
CA PRO A 184 -7.68 7.35 2.41
C PRO A 184 -7.42 8.83 2.11
N TYR A 185 -6.46 9.16 1.22
CA TYR A 185 -5.94 10.50 1.02
C TYR A 185 -6.00 10.94 -0.44
N ASP A 186 -6.27 12.22 -0.63
CA ASP A 186 -6.21 12.87 -1.93
C ASP A 186 -4.76 13.35 -2.17
N VAL A 187 -3.97 12.52 -2.80
CA VAL A 187 -2.50 12.69 -2.97
C VAL A 187 -2.07 12.89 -4.42
N VAL A 188 -3.01 12.77 -5.36
CA VAL A 188 -2.76 12.91 -6.80
C VAL A 188 -3.63 14.03 -7.35
N ASP A 189 -3.13 14.81 -8.32
CA ASP A 189 -3.91 15.80 -9.03
C ASP A 189 -4.50 15.14 -10.29
N ASP A 190 -5.83 15.05 -10.35
CA ASP A 190 -6.56 14.50 -11.49
C ASP A 190 -6.80 15.53 -12.62
N GLY A 191 -6.30 16.76 -12.44
CA GLY A 191 -6.48 17.90 -13.35
C GLY A 191 -7.70 18.77 -12.98
N THR A 192 -8.50 18.38 -12.00
CA THR A 192 -9.58 19.18 -11.40
C THR A 192 -9.28 19.54 -9.95
N GLY A 193 -8.33 18.87 -9.32
CA GLY A 193 -7.86 19.08 -7.96
C GLY A 193 -7.28 17.83 -7.33
N PRO A 194 -7.04 17.88 -6.01
CA PRO A 194 -6.60 16.72 -5.26
C PRO A 194 -7.61 15.57 -5.36
N ALA A 195 -7.11 14.37 -5.62
CA ALA A 195 -7.88 13.14 -5.74
C ALA A 195 -7.08 11.95 -5.17
N SER A 196 -7.78 10.89 -4.86
CA SER A 196 -7.17 9.60 -4.48
C SER A 196 -6.34 9.02 -5.63
N LEU A 197 -5.62 7.94 -5.39
CA LEU A 197 -4.86 7.26 -6.45
C LEU A 197 -5.78 6.93 -7.65
N PRO A 198 -5.32 7.12 -8.90
CA PRO A 198 -6.15 6.97 -10.09
C PRO A 198 -6.60 5.53 -10.34
N SER A 199 -5.92 4.56 -9.71
CA SER A 199 -6.28 3.15 -9.70
C SER A 199 -5.86 2.53 -8.37
N PRO A 200 -6.56 1.50 -7.90
CA PRO A 200 -6.11 0.73 -6.75
C PRO A 200 -4.73 0.12 -7.01
N LEU A 201 -3.93 0.02 -5.97
CA LEU A 201 -2.68 -0.72 -6.02
C LEU A 201 -2.96 -2.23 -6.10
N ASP A 202 -2.15 -2.93 -6.88
CA ASP A 202 -2.21 -4.39 -6.95
C ASP A 202 -1.60 -5.02 -5.69
N PRO A 203 -2.00 -6.25 -5.32
CA PRO A 203 -1.46 -6.94 -4.14
C PRO A 203 0.06 -7.06 -4.11
N ASP A 204 0.69 -7.13 -5.27
CA ASP A 204 2.14 -7.30 -5.44
C ASP A 204 2.89 -5.96 -5.60
N ASP A 205 2.19 -4.83 -5.46
CA ASP A 205 2.80 -3.50 -5.54
C ASP A 205 3.48 -3.14 -4.21
N HIS A 206 4.81 -3.16 -4.20
CA HIS A 206 5.61 -2.82 -3.03
C HIS A 206 5.97 -1.34 -2.93
N LEU A 207 5.91 -0.62 -4.04
CA LEU A 207 6.32 0.77 -4.14
C LEU A 207 5.52 1.47 -5.23
N TYR A 208 4.96 2.61 -4.88
CA TYR A 208 4.33 3.52 -5.84
C TYR A 208 5.07 4.86 -5.84
N VAL A 209 5.41 5.36 -7.02
CA VAL A 209 6.07 6.67 -7.17
C VAL A 209 5.35 7.46 -8.24
N SER A 210 4.97 8.68 -7.93
CA SER A 210 4.32 9.58 -8.87
C SER A 210 4.78 11.03 -8.70
N PHE A 211 4.44 11.85 -9.68
CA PHE A 211 4.50 13.29 -9.57
C PHE A 211 3.12 13.81 -9.17
N THR A 212 3.08 14.76 -8.25
CA THR A 212 1.84 15.43 -7.85
C THR A 212 2.04 16.94 -7.70
N THR A 213 0.98 17.70 -7.92
CA THR A 213 0.90 19.12 -7.55
C THR A 213 0.19 19.32 -6.20
N VAL A 214 -0.32 18.24 -5.62
CA VAL A 214 -0.90 18.26 -4.29
C VAL A 214 0.19 18.50 -3.26
N ALA A 215 0.03 19.53 -2.45
CA ALA A 215 0.97 19.86 -1.41
C ALA A 215 1.03 18.74 -0.33
N PRO A 216 2.19 18.53 0.28
CA PRO A 216 2.29 17.60 1.41
C PRO A 216 1.34 18.03 2.53
N PRO A 217 0.84 17.07 3.33
CA PRO A 217 0.04 17.38 4.49
C PRO A 217 0.83 18.19 5.53
N THR A 218 0.10 18.92 6.36
CA THR A 218 0.71 19.66 7.48
C THR A 218 1.14 18.69 8.56
N GLU A 219 2.28 18.98 9.19
CA GLU A 219 2.76 18.24 10.34
C GLU A 219 1.71 18.16 11.44
N THR A 220 1.64 17.00 12.11
CA THR A 220 0.70 16.77 13.23
C THR A 220 1.43 16.83 14.56
N ASP A 221 0.79 17.40 15.57
CA ASP A 221 1.27 17.34 16.95
C ASP A 221 0.86 16.00 17.58
N GLY A 222 1.66 14.96 17.34
CA GLY A 222 1.36 13.59 17.73
C GLY A 222 0.55 12.80 16.68
N CYS A 223 -0.05 11.71 17.12
CA CYS A 223 -0.92 10.89 16.26
C CYS A 223 -2.32 11.47 16.16
N THR A 224 -2.93 11.16 15.04
CA THR A 224 -4.30 11.53 14.70
C THR A 224 -5.06 10.32 14.16
N THR A 225 -6.36 10.45 14.07
CA THR A 225 -7.23 9.40 13.52
C THR A 225 -7.00 9.22 12.03
N VAL A 226 -6.92 7.97 11.57
CA VAL A 226 -6.90 7.65 10.14
C VAL A 226 -8.24 8.07 9.53
N PRO A 227 -8.28 8.82 8.42
CA PRO A 227 -9.52 9.18 7.76
C PRO A 227 -10.40 7.97 7.46
N ALA A 228 -11.71 8.20 7.36
CA ALA A 228 -12.64 7.19 6.88
C ALA A 228 -12.25 6.69 5.48
N ALA A 229 -12.62 5.47 5.16
CA ALA A 229 -12.40 4.94 3.82
C ALA A 229 -13.03 5.88 2.76
N PRO A 230 -12.32 6.17 1.66
CA PRO A 230 -12.90 6.95 0.59
C PRO A 230 -14.13 6.21 0.03
N PRO A 231 -15.14 6.95 -0.43
CA PRO A 231 -16.27 6.33 -1.09
C PRO A 231 -15.75 5.51 -2.28
N ILE A 232 -16.35 4.35 -2.50
CA ILE A 232 -15.95 3.50 -3.63
C ILE A 232 -16.30 4.23 -4.92
N VAL A 233 -15.27 4.70 -5.61
CA VAL A 233 -15.40 5.24 -6.95
C VAL A 233 -15.15 4.09 -7.92
N PRO A 234 -16.09 3.76 -8.80
CA PRO A 234 -15.91 2.70 -9.77
C PRO A 234 -14.74 3.01 -10.70
N ALA A 235 -13.84 2.07 -10.89
CA ALA A 235 -12.77 2.20 -11.87
C ALA A 235 -13.36 2.24 -13.28
N THR A 236 -13.14 3.33 -14.01
CA THR A 236 -13.53 3.43 -15.43
C THR A 236 -12.75 2.37 -16.22
N GLY A 237 -13.46 1.42 -16.84
CA GLY A 237 -12.85 0.36 -17.65
C GLY A 237 -12.54 -0.95 -16.91
N ALA A 238 -12.99 -1.14 -15.68
CA ALA A 238 -12.92 -2.44 -15.02
C ALA A 238 -13.65 -3.50 -15.84
N THR A 239 -12.97 -4.58 -16.16
CA THR A 239 -13.56 -5.69 -16.95
C THR A 239 -14.48 -6.52 -16.06
N ALA A 240 -15.68 -6.84 -16.56
CA ALA A 240 -16.63 -7.72 -15.84
C ALA A 240 -15.94 -9.01 -15.40
N GLY A 241 -16.15 -9.36 -14.12
CA GLY A 241 -15.70 -10.63 -13.55
C GLY A 241 -14.23 -10.74 -13.19
N THR A 242 -13.46 -9.68 -13.22
CA THR A 242 -12.23 -9.62 -12.45
C THR A 242 -12.62 -9.61 -10.97
N PRO A 243 -12.00 -10.46 -10.11
CA PRO A 243 -12.15 -10.29 -8.69
C PRO A 243 -11.67 -8.88 -8.38
N GLY A 244 -12.61 -7.98 -8.18
CA GLY A 244 -12.33 -6.62 -7.76
C GLY A 244 -11.65 -6.69 -6.41
N VAL A 245 -10.72 -5.81 -6.18
CA VAL A 245 -10.23 -5.57 -4.84
C VAL A 245 -11.45 -5.28 -3.96
N TRP A 246 -11.62 -6.04 -2.89
CA TRP A 246 -12.61 -5.71 -1.88
C TRP A 246 -12.26 -4.34 -1.35
N THR A 247 -12.99 -3.33 -1.76
CA THR A 247 -12.82 -2.00 -1.19
C THR A 247 -13.81 -1.92 -0.03
N PRO A 248 -13.36 -1.78 1.22
CA PRO A 248 -14.25 -1.57 2.33
C PRO A 248 -14.90 -0.20 2.16
N PHE A 249 -16.20 -0.11 2.45
CA PHE A 249 -16.82 1.17 2.73
C PHE A 249 -16.36 1.61 4.13
N GLY A 250 -16.21 2.90 4.36
CA GLY A 250 -16.01 3.43 5.70
C GLY A 250 -17.25 3.24 6.57
N SER A 251 -17.19 3.68 7.83
CA SER A 251 -18.31 3.59 8.78
C SER A 251 -19.59 4.30 8.30
N THR A 252 -19.44 5.19 7.33
CA THR A 252 -20.54 5.92 6.69
C THR A 252 -21.03 5.27 5.40
N GLY A 253 -20.40 4.19 4.95
CA GLY A 253 -20.82 3.46 3.77
C GLY A 253 -21.96 2.48 4.03
N PRO A 254 -22.54 1.89 2.97
CA PRO A 254 -23.62 0.95 3.11
C PRO A 254 -23.17 -0.33 3.83
N ALA A 255 -24.01 -0.83 4.73
CA ALA A 255 -23.73 -2.03 5.49
C ALA A 255 -23.76 -3.30 4.63
N ASP A 256 -24.70 -3.35 3.69
CA ASP A 256 -24.93 -4.50 2.83
C ASP A 256 -25.54 -4.10 1.47
N ALA A 257 -25.87 -5.08 0.65
CA ALA A 257 -26.42 -4.87 -0.69
C ALA A 257 -27.80 -4.16 -0.70
N ALA A 258 -28.59 -4.31 0.35
CA ALA A 258 -29.90 -3.68 0.43
C ALA A 258 -29.74 -2.17 0.69
N GLU A 259 -28.86 -1.81 1.61
CA GLU A 259 -28.53 -0.41 1.88
C GLU A 259 -27.80 0.22 0.70
N ALA A 260 -26.85 -0.48 0.07
CA ALA A 260 -26.15 -0.02 -1.12
C ALA A 260 -27.09 0.32 -2.29
N THR A 261 -28.20 -0.39 -2.41
CA THR A 261 -29.20 -0.14 -3.46
C THR A 261 -29.97 1.16 -3.22
N THR A 262 -30.05 1.60 -1.98
CA THR A 262 -30.76 2.84 -1.59
C THR A 262 -29.83 4.02 -1.36
N ASP A 263 -28.54 3.79 -1.16
CA ASP A 263 -27.54 4.83 -0.98
C ASP A 263 -27.34 5.62 -2.28
N ALA A 264 -27.48 6.94 -2.20
CA ALA A 264 -27.44 7.81 -3.39
C ALA A 264 -26.09 7.78 -4.10
N VAL A 265 -24.98 7.50 -3.40
CA VAL A 265 -23.64 7.43 -3.96
C VAL A 265 -23.40 6.09 -4.67
N VAL A 266 -24.00 5.02 -4.17
CA VAL A 266 -23.79 3.66 -4.66
C VAL A 266 -24.92 3.17 -5.54
N ALA A 267 -26.16 3.61 -5.29
CA ALA A 267 -27.35 3.23 -6.08
C ALA A 267 -27.37 3.80 -7.50
N THR A 268 -26.71 4.95 -7.70
CA THR A 268 -26.54 5.57 -9.01
C THR A 268 -25.06 5.74 -9.37
N PRO A 269 -24.33 4.65 -9.46
CA PRO A 269 -22.88 4.72 -9.68
C PRO A 269 -22.49 5.24 -11.08
N GLY A 270 -23.45 5.71 -11.85
CA GLY A 270 -23.23 6.09 -13.24
C GLY A 270 -22.85 4.87 -14.08
N THR A 271 -22.05 5.08 -15.13
CA THR A 271 -21.58 4.00 -16.01
C THR A 271 -20.31 3.33 -15.49
N ALA A 272 -19.93 3.60 -14.26
CA ALA A 272 -18.61 3.28 -13.77
C ALA A 272 -18.48 1.87 -13.15
N TRP A 273 -19.57 1.26 -12.67
CA TRP A 273 -19.53 -0.11 -12.16
C TRP A 273 -19.67 -1.14 -13.28
N THR A 274 -18.75 -2.10 -13.30
CA THR A 274 -18.82 -3.22 -14.25
C THR A 274 -19.60 -4.37 -13.60
N VAL A 275 -20.45 -5.03 -14.39
CA VAL A 275 -21.19 -6.22 -13.92
C VAL A 275 -20.20 -7.26 -13.39
N GLY A 276 -20.47 -7.77 -12.21
CA GLY A 276 -19.60 -8.71 -11.50
C GLY A 276 -18.55 -8.08 -10.60
N GLN A 277 -18.37 -6.77 -10.63
CA GLN A 277 -17.54 -6.07 -9.66
C GLN A 277 -18.17 -6.15 -8.27
N TYR A 278 -17.37 -6.40 -7.24
CA TYR A 278 -17.88 -6.59 -5.89
C TYR A 278 -17.11 -5.76 -4.86
N VAL A 279 -17.76 -5.49 -3.75
CA VAL A 279 -17.28 -4.64 -2.67
C VAL A 279 -17.65 -5.23 -1.32
N GLN A 280 -16.99 -4.75 -0.27
CA GLN A 280 -17.29 -5.08 1.12
C GLN A 280 -17.98 -3.89 1.77
N GLY A 281 -19.20 -4.07 2.25
CA GLY A 281 -19.89 -3.08 3.09
C GLY A 281 -19.33 -3.04 4.52
N THR A 282 -19.88 -2.15 5.35
CA THR A 282 -19.44 -1.98 6.75
C THR A 282 -19.76 -3.19 7.62
N THR A 283 -20.73 -4.02 7.24
CA THR A 283 -20.96 -5.32 7.87
C THR A 283 -19.81 -6.25 7.51
N SER A 284 -19.15 -6.81 8.53
CA SER A 284 -18.01 -7.70 8.34
C SER A 284 -18.41 -9.07 7.77
N GLY A 285 -17.46 -9.74 7.14
CA GLY A 285 -17.62 -11.09 6.63
C GLY A 285 -18.50 -11.18 5.38
N THR A 286 -19.06 -12.35 5.13
CA THR A 286 -19.85 -12.64 3.91
C THR A 286 -21.19 -11.88 3.87
N ALA A 287 -21.74 -11.49 5.01
CA ALA A 287 -23.01 -10.76 5.09
C ALA A 287 -22.91 -9.35 4.45
N GLY A 288 -21.76 -8.69 4.62
CA GLY A 288 -21.54 -7.37 3.98
C GLY A 288 -20.99 -7.44 2.57
N ARG A 289 -20.75 -8.63 2.01
CA ARG A 289 -20.29 -8.77 0.63
C ARG A 289 -21.42 -8.56 -0.35
N MET A 290 -21.14 -7.75 -1.37
CA MET A 290 -22.11 -7.45 -2.42
C MET A 290 -21.42 -7.27 -3.76
N TYR A 291 -22.13 -7.57 -4.85
CA TYR A 291 -21.63 -7.40 -6.22
C TYR A 291 -22.65 -6.71 -7.12
N TRP A 292 -22.15 -6.02 -8.13
CA TRP A 292 -22.97 -5.25 -9.07
C TRP A 292 -23.47 -6.14 -10.22
N ILE A 293 -24.76 -6.13 -10.48
CA ILE A 293 -25.39 -6.88 -11.58
C ILE A 293 -25.74 -6.01 -12.80
N GLY A 294 -25.34 -4.73 -12.79
CA GLY A 294 -25.64 -3.76 -13.84
C GLY A 294 -26.81 -2.83 -13.51
N THR A 295 -27.68 -3.21 -12.60
CA THR A 295 -28.85 -2.44 -12.18
C THR A 295 -29.02 -2.32 -10.67
N ALA A 296 -28.43 -3.22 -9.90
CA ALA A 296 -28.55 -3.25 -8.45
C ALA A 296 -27.35 -3.99 -7.82
N TRP A 297 -27.17 -3.78 -6.54
CA TRP A 297 -26.24 -4.57 -5.73
C TRP A 297 -26.92 -5.84 -5.24
N THR A 298 -26.22 -6.94 -5.32
CA THR A 298 -26.70 -8.26 -4.89
C THR A 298 -25.77 -8.82 -3.82
N ALA A 299 -26.34 -9.35 -2.75
CA ALA A 299 -25.56 -9.93 -1.65
C ALA A 299 -24.72 -11.13 -2.12
N GLY A 300 -23.52 -11.24 -1.57
CA GLY A 300 -22.59 -12.33 -1.84
C GLY A 300 -21.42 -11.95 -2.74
N THR A 301 -20.62 -12.96 -3.10
CA THR A 301 -19.48 -12.82 -4.00
C THR A 301 -19.94 -13.05 -5.44
N ALA A 302 -19.50 -12.21 -6.37
CA ALA A 302 -19.79 -12.43 -7.78
C ALA A 302 -19.43 -13.85 -8.20
N PRO A 303 -20.24 -14.49 -9.05
CA PRO A 303 -19.91 -15.79 -9.61
C PRO A 303 -18.54 -15.72 -10.27
N ALA A 304 -17.69 -16.72 -10.01
CA ALA A 304 -16.43 -16.85 -10.73
C ALA A 304 -16.74 -16.90 -12.23
N LEU A 305 -16.05 -16.05 -13.01
CA LEU A 305 -16.15 -16.15 -14.46
C LEU A 305 -15.80 -17.59 -14.87
N ALA A 306 -16.65 -18.19 -15.69
CA ALA A 306 -16.29 -19.44 -16.33
C ALA A 306 -14.94 -19.22 -17.02
N ARG A 307 -13.87 -19.84 -16.51
CA ARG A 307 -12.57 -19.85 -17.16
C ARG A 307 -12.82 -20.28 -18.58
N LYS A 308 -12.54 -19.40 -19.56
CA LYS A 308 -12.45 -19.80 -20.95
C LYS A 308 -11.51 -21.01 -20.96
N ALA A 309 -12.06 -22.19 -21.23
CA ALA A 309 -11.26 -23.39 -21.34
C ALA A 309 -10.13 -23.08 -22.32
N SER A 310 -8.92 -23.02 -21.84
CA SER A 310 -7.72 -22.95 -22.67
C SER A 310 -7.80 -24.16 -23.57
N ALA A 311 -7.99 -23.95 -24.86
CA ALA A 311 -7.98 -25.00 -25.83
C ALA A 311 -6.62 -25.70 -25.75
N SER A 312 -6.62 -26.84 -25.08
CA SER A 312 -5.49 -27.75 -25.04
C SER A 312 -5.17 -28.06 -26.49
N LYS A 313 -4.06 -27.58 -27.02
CA LYS A 313 -3.49 -28.06 -28.27
C LYS A 313 -3.08 -29.50 -28.02
N THR A 314 -3.96 -30.41 -28.38
CA THR A 314 -3.64 -31.82 -28.48
C THR A 314 -2.58 -31.93 -29.59
N SER A 315 -1.35 -32.11 -29.17
CA SER A 315 -0.24 -32.51 -30.05
C SER A 315 -0.58 -33.88 -30.59
N ALA A 316 -1.03 -33.93 -31.85
CA ALA A 316 -1.15 -35.18 -32.57
C ALA A 316 0.24 -35.77 -32.77
N ALA A 317 0.56 -36.78 -31.97
CA ALA A 317 1.70 -37.65 -32.20
C ALA A 317 1.55 -38.28 -33.56
N LYS A 318 2.44 -37.93 -34.46
CA LYS A 318 2.55 -38.54 -35.80
C LYS A 318 3.24 -39.89 -35.63
N GLU A 319 2.43 -40.93 -35.61
CA GLU A 319 2.88 -42.30 -35.67
C GLU A 319 3.48 -42.54 -37.07
N SER A 320 4.79 -42.64 -37.16
CA SER A 320 5.48 -43.08 -38.37
C SER A 320 5.60 -44.59 -38.31
N ALA A 321 4.69 -45.24 -39.00
CA ALA A 321 4.79 -46.68 -39.29
C ALA A 321 5.96 -46.93 -40.23
N SER A 322 6.76 -47.88 -39.84
CA SER A 322 7.82 -48.60 -40.59
C SER A 322 7.33 -49.19 -41.93
N LYS A 323 8.12 -49.00 -42.93
CA LYS A 323 8.48 -50.06 -43.87
C LYS A 323 9.89 -49.85 -44.35
#